data_29c80aafffd71e9c7c2c4bc72233567a
#
_entry.id   29c80aafffd71e9c7c2c4bc72233567a
#
_cell.length_a   1.000
_cell.length_b   1.000
_cell.length_c   1.000
_cell.angle_alpha   90.00
_cell.angle_beta   90.00
_cell.angle_gamma   90.00
#
_symmetry.space_group_name_H-M   'P 1'
#
loop_
_entity.id
_entity.type
_entity.pdbx_description
1 polymer ?
#
loop_
_entity_poly.entity_id
_entity_poly.type
_entity_poly.pdbx_seq_one_letter_code
_entity_poly.pdbx_strand_id
1 'polypeptide(L)'
;QDTDLYKWLESVAFCIAGGQGREYEALADEVIELVGRAQETDGYLNTYYTVNEPDKKWSNLVEGHELYTAGHMIEAAVAYYQATGKTKILNIARKNADLICRVFGTGEGQKKGYPGHQEIELALVKLYRVTGEKQYLDTASYFLHERGKKPSYFLQEMEDRGGWEFFPEFKNYDLEYSQSHIEPVKQKTAEGHAVRAMYMCSAMADLAVECEDLSLIHI
;
A
#
# COMPACT_ATOMS: atom_id res chain seq x y z
N GLN A 1 -3.61 3.48 14.93
CA GLN A 1 -3.34 2.53 13.82
C GLN A 1 -1.84 2.45 13.58
N ASP A 2 -1.37 1.32 13.01
CA ASP A 2 0.06 1.14 12.67
C ASP A 2 0.60 2.26 11.77
N THR A 3 -0.25 2.82 10.90
CA THR A 3 0.09 3.93 10.01
C THR A 3 0.58 5.18 10.72
N ASP A 4 0.12 5.46 11.94
CA ASP A 4 0.57 6.63 12.69
C ASP A 4 2.05 6.53 13.04
N LEU A 5 2.50 5.31 13.38
CA LEU A 5 3.90 5.02 13.63
C LEU A 5 4.76 5.18 12.37
N TYR A 6 4.29 4.66 11.23
CA TYR A 6 5.03 4.75 9.98
C TYR A 6 5.13 6.18 9.47
N LYS A 7 4.06 6.96 9.55
CA LYS A 7 4.08 8.40 9.21
C LYS A 7 5.01 9.20 10.12
N TRP A 8 5.07 8.84 11.39
CA TRP A 8 6.06 9.44 12.29
C TRP A 8 7.49 9.10 11.87
N LEU A 9 7.80 7.82 11.57
CA LEU A 9 9.12 7.40 11.09
C LEU A 9 9.51 8.13 9.80
N GLU A 10 8.59 8.26 8.86
CA GLU A 10 8.81 8.99 7.61
C GLU A 10 9.10 10.47 7.88
N SER A 11 8.34 11.09 8.79
CA SER A 11 8.57 12.48 9.20
C SER A 11 9.95 12.68 9.83
N VAL A 12 10.39 11.77 10.70
CA VAL A 12 11.74 11.78 11.28
C VAL A 12 12.80 11.65 10.16
N ALA A 13 12.58 10.76 9.19
CA ALA A 13 13.50 10.58 8.07
C ALA A 13 13.64 11.87 7.24
N PHE A 14 12.56 12.54 6.93
CA PHE A 14 12.61 13.83 6.21
C PHE A 14 13.29 14.94 7.03
N CYS A 15 13.07 14.99 8.34
CA CYS A 15 13.79 15.93 9.21
C CYS A 15 15.29 15.67 9.17
N ILE A 16 15.73 14.40 9.27
CA ILE A 16 17.14 14.01 9.20
C ILE A 16 17.74 14.39 7.85
N ALA A 17 17.05 14.10 6.75
CA ALA A 17 17.48 14.48 5.40
C ALA A 17 17.62 15.99 5.22
N GLY A 18 16.76 16.77 5.90
CA GLY A 18 16.81 18.23 5.96
C GLY A 18 17.88 18.80 6.91
N GLY A 19 18.71 17.95 7.53
CA GLY A 19 19.78 18.37 8.46
C GLY A 19 19.30 18.65 9.89
N GLN A 20 18.09 18.26 10.23
CA GLN A 20 17.46 18.42 11.56
C GLN A 20 17.01 17.06 12.09
N GLY A 21 16.56 17.00 13.36
CA GLY A 21 15.91 15.80 13.91
C GLY A 21 16.86 14.62 14.19
N ARG A 22 18.17 14.82 14.15
CA ARG A 22 19.14 13.77 14.49
C ARG A 22 19.01 13.23 15.91
N GLU A 23 18.46 14.02 16.81
CA GLU A 23 18.15 13.63 18.18
C GLU A 23 17.08 12.53 18.26
N TYR A 24 16.24 12.37 17.23
CA TYR A 24 15.22 11.31 17.14
C TYR A 24 15.72 10.03 16.48
N GLU A 25 16.93 10.03 15.89
CA GLU A 25 17.43 8.87 15.15
C GLU A 25 17.54 7.61 16.03
N ALA A 26 18.03 7.74 17.26
CA ALA A 26 18.13 6.62 18.19
C ALA A 26 16.76 6.04 18.55
N LEU A 27 15.77 6.91 18.81
CA LEU A 27 14.39 6.48 19.06
C LEU A 27 13.77 5.80 17.83
N ALA A 28 14.04 6.32 16.63
CA ALA A 28 13.58 5.70 15.39
C ALA A 28 14.18 4.29 15.22
N ASP A 29 15.46 4.11 15.52
CA ASP A 29 16.09 2.78 15.49
C ASP A 29 15.45 1.80 16.48
N GLU A 30 15.14 2.24 17.71
CA GLU A 30 14.42 1.40 18.69
C GLU A 30 13.03 1.01 18.21
N VAL A 31 12.30 1.94 17.59
CA VAL A 31 10.99 1.67 16.99
C VAL A 31 11.10 0.69 15.82
N ILE A 32 12.11 0.83 14.97
CA ILE A 32 12.37 -0.09 13.85
C ILE A 32 12.67 -1.50 14.37
N GLU A 33 13.42 -1.62 15.48
CA GLU A 33 13.63 -2.91 16.17
C GLU A 33 12.31 -3.54 16.60
N LEU A 34 11.40 -2.75 17.18
CA LEU A 34 10.09 -3.21 17.62
C LEU A 34 9.24 -3.69 16.42
N VAL A 35 9.19 -2.91 15.35
CA VAL A 35 8.49 -3.26 14.10
C VAL A 35 9.05 -4.58 13.54
N GLY A 36 10.37 -4.74 13.50
CA GLY A 36 11.00 -5.97 13.02
C GLY A 36 10.66 -7.22 13.84
N ARG A 37 10.47 -7.06 15.16
CA ARG A 37 10.01 -8.18 16.03
C ARG A 37 8.53 -8.51 15.86
N ALA A 38 7.72 -7.55 15.42
CA ALA A 38 6.29 -7.76 15.17
C ALA A 38 6.02 -8.42 13.81
N GLN A 39 6.99 -8.40 12.89
CA GLN A 39 6.83 -9.01 11.57
C GLN A 39 6.80 -10.54 11.65
N GLU A 40 5.78 -11.14 11.04
CA GLU A 40 5.66 -12.59 10.96
C GLU A 40 6.73 -13.21 10.05
N THR A 41 6.93 -14.52 10.17
CA THR A 41 8.01 -15.24 9.47
C THR A 41 7.87 -15.22 7.96
N ASP A 42 6.64 -15.16 7.45
CA ASP A 42 6.32 -15.05 6.01
C ASP A 42 6.47 -13.62 5.44
N GLY A 43 6.64 -12.62 6.33
CA GLY A 43 6.75 -11.20 6.00
C GLY A 43 5.50 -10.38 6.31
N TYR A 44 4.41 -11.00 6.76
CA TYR A 44 3.19 -10.27 7.12
C TYR A 44 3.43 -9.29 8.27
N LEU A 45 2.81 -8.11 8.18
CA LEU A 45 2.94 -7.08 9.21
C LEU A 45 1.68 -6.20 9.25
N ASN A 46 0.79 -6.49 10.18
CA ASN A 46 -0.37 -5.68 10.54
C ASN A 46 -0.86 -6.11 11.92
N THR A 47 -0.79 -5.20 12.91
CA THR A 47 -1.04 -5.60 14.31
C THR A 47 -2.49 -5.99 14.56
N TYR A 48 -3.45 -5.34 13.88
CA TYR A 48 -4.87 -5.65 14.07
C TYR A 48 -5.17 -7.10 13.67
N TYR A 49 -4.81 -7.49 12.46
CA TYR A 49 -5.09 -8.83 11.97
C TYR A 49 -4.29 -9.89 12.72
N THR A 50 -3.00 -9.65 12.95
CA THR A 50 -2.15 -10.60 13.70
C THR A 50 -2.73 -10.91 15.09
N VAL A 51 -3.29 -9.92 15.79
CA VAL A 51 -3.76 -10.09 17.18
C VAL A 51 -5.23 -10.49 17.24
N ASN A 52 -6.09 -9.85 16.44
CA ASN A 52 -7.54 -9.95 16.61
C ASN A 52 -8.21 -10.88 15.60
N GLU A 53 -7.70 -10.94 14.36
CA GLU A 53 -8.37 -11.63 13.24
C GLU A 53 -7.36 -12.38 12.35
N PRO A 54 -6.51 -13.28 12.90
CA PRO A 54 -5.42 -13.90 12.16
C PRO A 54 -5.88 -14.71 10.94
N ASP A 55 -7.09 -15.27 11.00
CA ASP A 55 -7.68 -16.06 9.92
C ASP A 55 -8.34 -15.21 8.82
N LYS A 56 -8.42 -13.87 9.03
CA LYS A 56 -9.07 -12.94 8.11
C LYS A 56 -8.09 -12.03 7.36
N LYS A 57 -6.80 -12.33 7.40
CA LYS A 57 -5.79 -11.59 6.62
C LYS A 57 -6.18 -11.55 5.14
N TRP A 58 -6.08 -10.38 4.54
CA TRP A 58 -6.40 -10.14 3.12
C TRP A 58 -7.85 -10.44 2.71
N SER A 59 -8.77 -10.59 3.65
CA SER A 59 -10.17 -10.91 3.36
C SER A 59 -11.10 -9.70 3.23
N ASN A 60 -10.64 -8.52 3.65
CA ASN A 60 -11.38 -7.26 3.56
C ASN A 60 -10.48 -6.14 3.03
N LEU A 61 -10.23 -6.14 1.73
CA LEU A 61 -9.38 -5.12 1.11
C LEU A 61 -10.07 -3.77 1.02
N VAL A 62 -11.40 -3.75 0.88
CA VAL A 62 -12.16 -2.51 0.72
C VAL A 62 -12.10 -1.62 1.96
N GLU A 63 -12.08 -2.21 3.17
CA GLU A 63 -12.12 -1.47 4.45
C GLU A 63 -10.89 -1.72 5.34
N GLY A 64 -10.26 -2.89 5.24
CA GLY A 64 -9.29 -3.40 6.22
C GLY A 64 -7.95 -2.69 6.24
N HIS A 65 -7.65 -1.85 5.23
CA HIS A 65 -6.46 -1.01 5.17
C HIS A 65 -5.10 -1.75 5.31
N GLU A 66 -5.04 -3.07 5.07
CA GLU A 66 -3.79 -3.84 5.18
C GLU A 66 -2.74 -3.33 4.19
N LEU A 67 -3.13 -3.20 2.90
CA LEU A 67 -2.25 -2.67 1.85
C LEU A 67 -1.90 -1.19 2.04
N TYR A 68 -2.84 -0.38 2.54
CA TYR A 68 -2.58 1.01 2.91
C TYR A 68 -1.53 1.13 4.01
N THR A 69 -1.66 0.30 5.04
CA THR A 69 -0.70 0.25 6.15
C THR A 69 0.68 -0.21 5.68
N ALA A 70 0.73 -1.24 4.81
CA ALA A 70 1.98 -1.70 4.19
C ALA A 70 2.62 -0.60 3.32
N GLY A 71 1.82 0.18 2.58
CA GLY A 71 2.29 1.30 1.78
C GLY A 71 3.03 2.33 2.64
N HIS A 72 2.41 2.84 3.71
CA HIS A 72 3.07 3.79 4.62
C HIS A 72 4.33 3.23 5.28
N MET A 73 4.36 1.94 5.61
CA MET A 73 5.56 1.30 6.13
C MET A 73 6.69 1.29 5.09
N ILE A 74 6.38 0.99 3.82
CA ILE A 74 7.35 1.01 2.72
C ILE A 74 7.85 2.44 2.46
N GLU A 75 6.98 3.45 2.46
CA GLU A 75 7.39 4.85 2.29
C GLU A 75 8.34 5.29 3.41
N ALA A 76 8.00 5.00 4.67
CA ALA A 76 8.87 5.27 5.81
C ALA A 76 10.22 4.56 5.68
N ALA A 77 10.21 3.31 5.20
CA ALA A 77 11.43 2.52 5.03
C ALA A 77 12.36 3.10 3.96
N VAL A 78 11.80 3.49 2.83
CA VAL A 78 12.57 4.13 1.75
C VAL A 78 13.14 5.47 2.21
N ALA A 79 12.31 6.33 2.82
CA ALA A 79 12.73 7.63 3.33
C ALA A 79 13.84 7.50 4.38
N TYR A 80 13.69 6.59 5.34
CA TYR A 80 14.69 6.39 6.39
C TYR A 80 16.01 5.82 5.85
N TYR A 81 15.94 4.89 4.90
CA TYR A 81 17.13 4.39 4.20
C TYR A 81 17.86 5.50 3.45
N GLN A 82 17.13 6.33 2.70
CA GLN A 82 17.72 7.45 1.95
C GLN A 82 18.33 8.50 2.87
N ALA A 83 17.74 8.76 4.03
CA ALA A 83 18.22 9.75 4.99
C ALA A 83 19.44 9.29 5.81
N THR A 84 19.54 7.98 6.10
CA THR A 84 20.50 7.46 7.08
C THR A 84 21.47 6.42 6.52
N GLY A 85 21.14 5.77 5.40
CA GLY A 85 21.86 4.61 4.86
C GLY A 85 21.58 3.30 5.62
N LYS A 86 20.73 3.32 6.67
CA LYS A 86 20.42 2.12 7.48
C LYS A 86 19.42 1.23 6.78
N THR A 87 19.72 -0.05 6.66
CA THR A 87 18.96 -1.00 5.83
C THR A 87 17.90 -1.81 6.58
N LYS A 88 17.86 -1.73 7.92
CA LYS A 88 17.01 -2.62 8.71
C LYS A 88 15.52 -2.50 8.36
N ILE A 89 14.98 -1.27 8.37
CA ILE A 89 13.57 -1.05 8.02
C ILE A 89 13.31 -1.36 6.54
N LEU A 90 14.27 -1.09 5.66
CA LEU A 90 14.16 -1.46 4.25
C LEU A 90 14.06 -2.98 4.06
N ASN A 91 14.79 -3.77 4.83
CA ASN A 91 14.71 -5.23 4.80
C ASN A 91 13.36 -5.74 5.33
N ILE A 92 12.78 -5.10 6.35
CA ILE A 92 11.43 -5.39 6.84
C ILE A 92 10.41 -5.09 5.74
N ALA A 93 10.52 -3.93 5.09
CA ALA A 93 9.65 -3.52 3.99
C ALA A 93 9.74 -4.48 2.79
N ARG A 94 10.95 -4.88 2.39
CA ARG A 94 11.15 -5.87 1.32
C ARG A 94 10.47 -7.19 1.61
N LYS A 95 10.61 -7.74 2.82
CA LYS A 95 9.93 -8.99 3.20
C LYS A 95 8.41 -8.90 3.09
N ASN A 96 7.84 -7.76 3.52
CA ASN A 96 6.41 -7.53 3.42
C ASN A 96 5.96 -7.35 1.97
N ALA A 97 6.69 -6.57 1.17
CA ALA A 97 6.43 -6.37 -0.25
C ALA A 97 6.54 -7.68 -1.04
N ASP A 98 7.54 -8.52 -0.73
CA ASP A 98 7.69 -9.85 -1.34
C ASP A 98 6.49 -10.76 -1.05
N LEU A 99 5.94 -10.71 0.17
CA LEU A 99 4.69 -11.40 0.50
C LEU A 99 3.53 -10.86 -0.33
N ILE A 100 3.37 -9.53 -0.41
CA ILE A 100 2.30 -8.89 -1.19
C ILE A 100 2.40 -9.31 -2.66
N CYS A 101 3.59 -9.30 -3.26
CA CYS A 101 3.80 -9.74 -4.64
C CYS A 101 3.45 -11.23 -4.87
N ARG A 102 3.62 -12.08 -3.84
CA ARG A 102 3.20 -13.48 -3.93
C ARG A 102 1.69 -13.67 -3.77
N VAL A 103 1.05 -12.86 -2.92
CA VAL A 103 -0.38 -12.96 -2.61
C VAL A 103 -1.24 -12.41 -3.74
N PHE A 104 -0.85 -11.28 -4.33
CA PHE A 104 -1.68 -10.56 -5.29
C PHE A 104 -1.14 -10.67 -6.72
N GLY A 105 -2.06 -10.82 -7.67
CA GLY A 105 -1.72 -10.88 -9.09
C GLY A 105 -2.72 -11.69 -9.91
N THR A 106 -2.32 -12.03 -11.13
CA THR A 106 -3.13 -12.83 -12.07
C THR A 106 -2.68 -14.29 -12.17
N GLY A 107 -1.62 -14.68 -11.46
CA GLY A 107 -1.08 -16.04 -11.45
C GLY A 107 -1.99 -17.04 -10.74
N GLU A 108 -1.71 -18.31 -10.93
CA GLU A 108 -2.43 -19.38 -10.26
C GLU A 108 -2.26 -19.27 -8.73
N GLY A 109 -3.37 -19.34 -7.99
CA GLY A 109 -3.41 -19.20 -6.54
C GLY A 109 -3.28 -17.76 -6.01
N GLN A 110 -3.03 -16.77 -6.86
CA GLN A 110 -2.99 -15.38 -6.44
C GLN A 110 -4.40 -14.76 -6.33
N LYS A 111 -4.53 -13.85 -5.38
CA LYS A 111 -5.75 -13.05 -5.17
C LYS A 111 -5.80 -11.90 -6.18
N LYS A 112 -6.92 -11.78 -6.90
CA LYS A 112 -7.15 -10.72 -7.91
C LYS A 112 -7.61 -9.39 -7.31
N GLY A 113 -7.42 -9.20 -6.00
CA GLY A 113 -7.79 -7.98 -5.29
C GLY A 113 -6.83 -6.83 -5.53
N TYR A 114 -7.27 -5.65 -5.11
CA TYR A 114 -6.50 -4.40 -5.10
C TYR A 114 -6.87 -3.59 -3.85
N PRO A 115 -6.06 -2.59 -3.41
CA PRO A 115 -6.32 -1.87 -2.16
C PRO A 115 -7.63 -1.08 -2.20
N GLY A 116 -8.39 -1.11 -1.11
CA GLY A 116 -9.55 -0.24 -0.95
C GLY A 116 -9.14 1.23 -0.88
N HIS A 117 -8.12 1.52 -0.08
CA HIS A 117 -7.45 2.81 -0.07
C HIS A 117 -6.11 2.70 -0.79
N GLN A 118 -5.95 3.51 -1.83
CA GLN A 118 -4.71 3.63 -2.60
C GLN A 118 -3.59 4.17 -1.69
N GLU A 119 -2.40 3.69 -1.87
CA GLU A 119 -1.15 4.06 -1.21
C GLU A 119 -0.02 3.10 -1.61
N ILE A 120 -0.30 1.80 -1.55
CA ILE A 120 0.72 0.76 -1.80
C ILE A 120 1.31 0.86 -3.22
N GLU A 121 0.54 1.34 -4.18
CA GLU A 121 0.96 1.47 -5.57
C GLU A 121 2.17 2.42 -5.69
N LEU A 122 2.06 3.63 -5.11
CA LEU A 122 3.16 4.59 -5.14
C LEU A 122 4.34 4.16 -4.26
N ALA A 123 4.05 3.52 -3.13
CA ALA A 123 5.08 3.02 -2.23
C ALA A 123 5.93 1.92 -2.88
N LEU A 124 5.31 0.99 -3.61
CA LEU A 124 6.01 -0.05 -4.36
C LEU A 124 6.89 0.51 -5.47
N VAL A 125 6.47 1.59 -6.16
CA VAL A 125 7.34 2.26 -7.14
C VAL A 125 8.56 2.88 -6.46
N LYS A 126 8.39 3.53 -5.30
CA LYS A 126 9.52 4.05 -4.51
C LYS A 126 10.46 2.93 -4.06
N LEU A 127 9.91 1.80 -3.65
CA LEU A 127 10.71 0.62 -3.27
C LEU A 127 11.49 0.06 -4.46
N TYR A 128 10.85 -0.03 -5.64
CA TYR A 128 11.53 -0.40 -6.89
C TYR A 128 12.72 0.52 -7.17
N ARG A 129 12.55 1.84 -7.09
CA ARG A 129 13.62 2.82 -7.36
C ARG A 129 14.86 2.65 -6.47
N VAL A 130 14.72 2.17 -5.25
CA VAL A 130 15.85 1.98 -4.33
C VAL A 130 16.43 0.56 -4.35
N THR A 131 15.66 -0.43 -4.84
CA THR A 131 16.07 -1.84 -4.84
C THR A 131 16.40 -2.40 -6.22
N GLY A 132 15.81 -1.86 -7.27
CA GLY A 132 15.86 -2.41 -8.64
C GLY A 132 14.99 -3.65 -8.86
N GLU A 133 14.21 -4.08 -7.85
CA GLU A 133 13.42 -5.32 -7.90
C GLU A 133 12.12 -5.12 -8.69
N LYS A 134 12.12 -5.53 -9.95
CA LYS A 134 11.04 -5.32 -10.91
C LYS A 134 9.67 -5.82 -10.44
N GLN A 135 9.61 -6.86 -9.62
CA GLN A 135 8.35 -7.39 -9.08
C GLN A 135 7.53 -6.33 -8.33
N TYR A 136 8.16 -5.34 -7.70
CA TYR A 136 7.45 -4.26 -7.01
C TYR A 136 6.77 -3.33 -8.01
N LEU A 137 7.45 -2.99 -9.10
CA LEU A 137 6.88 -2.19 -10.18
C LEU A 137 5.71 -2.94 -10.86
N ASP A 138 5.90 -4.22 -11.15
CA ASP A 138 4.88 -5.07 -11.78
C ASP A 138 3.63 -5.19 -10.90
N THR A 139 3.79 -5.31 -9.57
CA THR A 139 2.68 -5.39 -8.62
C THR A 139 1.96 -4.05 -8.48
N ALA A 140 2.68 -2.93 -8.45
CA ALA A 140 2.08 -1.59 -8.44
C ALA A 140 1.22 -1.36 -9.70
N SER A 141 1.77 -1.70 -10.86
CA SER A 141 1.06 -1.66 -12.14
C SER A 141 -0.16 -2.57 -12.15
N TYR A 142 -0.04 -3.79 -11.62
CA TYR A 142 -1.15 -4.74 -11.49
C TYR A 142 -2.31 -4.13 -10.69
N PHE A 143 -2.07 -3.57 -9.50
CA PHE A 143 -3.11 -2.99 -8.66
C PHE A 143 -3.86 -1.87 -9.39
N LEU A 144 -3.14 -1.00 -10.08
CA LEU A 144 -3.73 0.09 -10.82
C LEU A 144 -4.60 -0.40 -11.98
N HIS A 145 -4.09 -1.36 -12.78
CA HIS A 145 -4.80 -1.87 -13.94
C HIS A 145 -5.92 -2.86 -13.60
N GLU A 146 -5.92 -3.46 -12.40
CA GLU A 146 -7.01 -4.33 -11.96
C GLU A 146 -8.19 -3.52 -11.38
N ARG A 147 -7.91 -2.33 -10.85
CA ARG A 147 -8.93 -1.44 -10.30
C ARG A 147 -9.99 -1.09 -11.35
N GLY A 148 -11.25 -1.21 -10.94
CA GLY A 148 -12.40 -0.83 -11.77
C GLY A 148 -12.78 -1.83 -12.85
N LYS A 149 -12.07 -2.94 -13.01
CA LYS A 149 -12.50 -4.03 -13.90
C LYS A 149 -13.82 -4.65 -13.46
N LYS A 150 -14.49 -5.30 -14.40
CA LYS A 150 -15.75 -6.01 -14.15
C LYS A 150 -15.56 -7.52 -14.38
N PRO A 151 -16.20 -8.37 -13.53
CA PRO A 151 -17.03 -8.00 -12.37
C PRO A 151 -16.21 -7.29 -11.29
N SER A 152 -16.87 -6.45 -10.46
CA SER A 152 -16.18 -5.70 -9.41
C SER A 152 -15.67 -6.63 -8.31
N TYR A 153 -14.37 -6.60 -8.06
CA TYR A 153 -13.74 -7.36 -6.99
C TYR A 153 -14.34 -7.00 -5.61
N PHE A 154 -14.52 -5.71 -5.33
CA PHE A 154 -15.04 -5.28 -4.03
C PHE A 154 -16.46 -5.75 -3.75
N LEU A 155 -17.34 -5.74 -4.76
CA LEU A 155 -18.70 -6.25 -4.57
C LEU A 155 -18.70 -7.75 -4.31
N GLN A 156 -17.86 -8.51 -5.03
CA GLN A 156 -17.71 -9.94 -4.77
C GLN A 156 -17.10 -10.21 -3.39
N GLU A 157 -16.05 -9.48 -3.01
CA GLU A 157 -15.43 -9.61 -1.68
C GLU A 157 -16.44 -9.33 -0.57
N MET A 158 -17.28 -8.30 -0.72
CA MET A 158 -18.32 -7.97 0.28
C MET A 158 -19.39 -9.07 0.39
N GLU A 159 -19.78 -9.68 -0.73
CA GLU A 159 -20.70 -10.83 -0.75
C GLU A 159 -20.07 -12.05 -0.07
N ASP A 160 -18.84 -12.39 -0.42
CA ASP A 160 -18.10 -13.54 0.13
C ASP A 160 -17.87 -13.43 1.65
N ARG A 161 -17.71 -12.22 2.18
CA ARG A 161 -17.56 -11.95 3.62
C ARG A 161 -18.83 -12.17 4.43
N GLY A 162 -19.98 -12.29 3.81
CA GLY A 162 -21.26 -12.45 4.49
C GLY A 162 -21.69 -11.22 5.31
N GLY A 163 -21.31 -10.03 4.86
CA GLY A 163 -21.70 -8.76 5.49
C GLY A 163 -20.83 -8.31 6.67
N TRP A 164 -19.63 -8.89 6.85
CA TRP A 164 -18.67 -8.38 7.84
C TRP A 164 -18.09 -7.05 7.38
N GLU A 165 -18.30 -6.01 8.17
CA GLU A 165 -17.94 -4.62 7.88
C GLU A 165 -17.28 -3.98 9.10
N PHE A 166 -16.24 -3.16 8.87
CA PHE A 166 -15.68 -2.30 9.93
C PHE A 166 -16.44 -1.00 10.07
N PHE A 167 -16.98 -0.49 8.96
CA PHE A 167 -17.66 0.79 8.89
C PHE A 167 -19.09 0.59 8.39
N PRO A 168 -20.12 0.92 9.19
CA PRO A 168 -21.53 0.72 8.82
C PRO A 168 -21.94 1.45 7.52
N GLU A 169 -21.29 2.57 7.21
CA GLU A 169 -21.53 3.34 5.99
C GLU A 169 -21.18 2.58 4.70
N PHE A 170 -20.27 1.59 4.78
CA PHE A 170 -19.90 0.75 3.64
C PHE A 170 -20.95 -0.31 3.29
N LYS A 171 -22.03 -0.43 4.07
CA LYS A 171 -23.14 -1.31 3.74
C LYS A 171 -23.78 -0.99 2.38
N ASN A 172 -23.75 0.30 1.99
CA ASN A 172 -24.21 0.76 0.68
C ASN A 172 -23.01 1.36 -0.08
N TYR A 173 -21.96 0.56 -0.25
CA TYR A 173 -20.71 1.02 -0.81
C TYR A 173 -20.86 1.48 -2.26
N ASP A 174 -20.44 2.72 -2.51
CA ASP A 174 -20.31 3.30 -3.83
C ASP A 174 -18.89 3.07 -4.38
N LEU A 175 -18.79 2.44 -5.53
CA LEU A 175 -17.52 2.16 -6.20
C LEU A 175 -16.76 3.44 -6.61
N GLU A 176 -17.44 4.56 -6.79
CA GLU A 176 -16.82 5.86 -7.06
C GLU A 176 -15.99 6.33 -5.87
N TYR A 177 -16.38 6.00 -4.65
CA TYR A 177 -15.68 6.40 -3.43
C TYR A 177 -14.19 6.00 -3.44
N SER A 178 -13.85 4.83 -4.01
CA SER A 178 -12.48 4.33 -4.15
C SER A 178 -11.97 4.34 -5.59
N GLN A 179 -12.58 5.13 -6.47
CA GLN A 179 -12.22 5.22 -7.90
C GLN A 179 -12.21 3.84 -8.59
N SER A 180 -13.16 2.95 -8.22
CA SER A 180 -13.25 1.58 -8.74
C SER A 180 -14.51 1.30 -9.58
N HIS A 181 -15.27 2.35 -9.92
CA HIS A 181 -16.47 2.26 -10.78
C HIS A 181 -16.13 1.90 -12.25
N ILE A 182 -15.01 2.42 -12.75
CA ILE A 182 -14.38 2.09 -14.05
C ILE A 182 -12.86 2.09 -13.89
N GLU A 183 -12.14 1.53 -14.87
CA GLU A 183 -10.68 1.50 -14.85
C GLU A 183 -10.10 2.94 -14.82
N PRO A 184 -9.04 3.20 -14.03
CA PRO A 184 -8.44 4.53 -13.90
C PRO A 184 -8.12 5.19 -15.23
N VAL A 185 -7.58 4.45 -16.19
CA VAL A 185 -7.26 4.95 -17.54
C VAL A 185 -8.49 5.40 -18.36
N LYS A 186 -9.70 5.09 -17.91
CA LYS A 186 -10.94 5.49 -18.56
C LYS A 186 -11.69 6.60 -17.82
N GLN A 187 -11.24 6.97 -16.61
CA GLN A 187 -11.85 8.05 -15.82
C GLN A 187 -11.54 9.39 -16.48
N LYS A 188 -12.52 10.28 -16.54
CA LYS A 188 -12.41 11.60 -17.18
C LYS A 188 -12.59 12.75 -16.20
N THR A 189 -12.97 12.43 -14.98
CA THR A 189 -13.28 13.38 -13.90
C THR A 189 -12.72 12.83 -12.60
N ALA A 190 -12.37 13.73 -11.69
CA ALA A 190 -11.96 13.34 -10.34
C ALA A 190 -13.20 13.01 -9.52
N GLU A 191 -13.37 11.73 -9.18
CA GLU A 191 -14.52 11.22 -8.46
C GLU A 191 -14.12 10.69 -7.07
N GLY A 192 -15.10 10.60 -6.19
CA GLY A 192 -15.00 9.91 -4.91
C GLY A 192 -14.13 10.60 -3.87
N HIS A 193 -13.48 9.82 -3.03
CA HIS A 193 -12.69 10.32 -1.91
C HIS A 193 -11.38 10.96 -2.38
N ALA A 194 -11.20 12.27 -2.08
CA ALA A 194 -10.10 13.08 -2.62
C ALA A 194 -8.71 12.54 -2.29
N VAL A 195 -8.46 12.08 -1.06
CA VAL A 195 -7.15 11.54 -0.65
C VAL A 195 -6.82 10.29 -1.45
N ARG A 196 -7.77 9.36 -1.62
CA ARG A 196 -7.60 8.16 -2.44
C ARG A 196 -7.27 8.51 -3.89
N ALA A 197 -7.99 9.49 -4.46
CA ALA A 197 -7.74 9.96 -5.82
C ALA A 197 -6.32 10.52 -5.97
N MET A 198 -5.84 11.33 -5.02
CA MET A 198 -4.51 11.91 -5.08
C MET A 198 -3.40 10.86 -4.97
N TYR A 199 -3.53 9.87 -4.10
CA TYR A 199 -2.59 8.75 -4.05
C TYR A 199 -2.59 7.96 -5.37
N MET A 200 -3.76 7.67 -5.93
CA MET A 200 -3.88 7.00 -7.22
C MET A 200 -3.19 7.79 -8.34
N CYS A 201 -3.49 9.09 -8.46
CA CYS A 201 -2.88 9.95 -9.48
C CYS A 201 -1.35 10.05 -9.32
N SER A 202 -0.84 10.08 -8.08
CA SER A 202 0.59 10.06 -7.82
C SER A 202 1.22 8.75 -8.31
N ALA A 203 0.60 7.60 -8.01
CA ALA A 203 1.05 6.31 -8.50
C ALA A 203 0.98 6.21 -10.03
N MET A 204 -0.10 6.73 -10.65
CA MET A 204 -0.24 6.77 -12.10
C MET A 204 0.89 7.57 -12.76
N ALA A 205 1.23 8.76 -12.22
CA ALA A 205 2.31 9.59 -12.73
C ALA A 205 3.68 8.88 -12.60
N ASP A 206 3.94 8.24 -11.47
CA ASP A 206 5.16 7.47 -11.24
C ASP A 206 5.28 6.28 -12.20
N LEU A 207 4.20 5.50 -12.35
CA LEU A 207 4.16 4.34 -13.26
C LEU A 207 4.27 4.77 -14.73
N ALA A 208 3.68 5.91 -15.11
CA ALA A 208 3.82 6.44 -16.47
C ALA A 208 5.29 6.66 -16.84
N VAL A 209 6.09 7.15 -15.89
CA VAL A 209 7.53 7.37 -16.09
C VAL A 209 8.30 6.04 -16.12
N GLU A 210 8.07 5.17 -15.14
CA GLU A 210 8.86 3.94 -14.98
C GLU A 210 8.54 2.87 -16.05
N CYS A 211 7.29 2.86 -16.54
CA CYS A 211 6.82 1.90 -17.54
C CYS A 211 6.75 2.48 -18.96
N GLU A 212 7.10 3.77 -19.14
CA GLU A 212 6.93 4.51 -20.41
C GLU A 212 5.48 4.45 -20.95
N ASP A 213 4.49 4.40 -20.02
CA ASP A 213 3.07 4.27 -20.35
C ASP A 213 2.35 5.62 -20.17
N LEU A 214 2.32 6.41 -21.24
CA LEU A 214 1.66 7.71 -21.24
C LEU A 214 0.13 7.63 -21.11
N SER A 215 -0.49 6.45 -21.25
CA SER A 215 -1.93 6.30 -21.06
C SER A 215 -2.36 6.56 -19.60
N LEU A 216 -1.41 6.51 -18.66
CA LEU A 216 -1.64 6.75 -17.23
C LEU A 216 -1.69 8.24 -16.84
N ILE A 217 -1.36 9.16 -17.72
CA ILE A 217 -1.30 10.62 -17.44
C ILE A 217 -2.27 11.46 -18.24
N HIS A 218 -3.34 10.88 -18.74
CA HIS A 218 -4.34 11.54 -19.60
C HIS A 218 -5.45 12.26 -18.83
N ILE A 219 -5.47 12.19 -17.51
CA ILE A 219 -6.51 12.76 -16.64
C ILE A 219 -6.41 14.29 -16.59
#